data_8a62fe0e69f59028b3b4b21a0eea89dc
#
_entry.id   8a62fe0e69f59028b3b4b21a0eea89dc
#
_cell.length_a   1.000
_cell.length_b   1.000
_cell.length_c   1.000
_cell.angle_alpha   90.00
_cell.angle_beta   90.00
_cell.angle_gamma   90.00
#
_symmetry.space_group_name_H-M   'P 1'
#
loop_
_entity.id
_entity.type
_entity.pdbx_description
1 polymer ?
#
loop_
_entity_poly.entity_id
_entity_poly.type
_entity_poly.pdbx_seq_one_letter_code
_entity_poly.pdbx_strand_id
1 'polypeptide(L)'
;LIKLINFFNIINYLLEGIQRRPAVGGMTGMVGQVGVVRQPLAPHGMVLVDGELWKAESESGPLAAGEPVVVTRQDGFVLWVRRA
;
A
#
# COMPACT_ATOMS: atom_id res chain seq x y z
N LEU A 1 -2.14 -7.89 20.06
CA LEU A 1 -3.06 -6.77 20.22
C LEU A 1 -2.65 -5.58 19.42
N ILE A 2 -1.35 -5.26 19.47
CA ILE A 2 -0.85 -4.14 18.70
C ILE A 2 -1.05 -4.38 17.21
N LYS A 3 -0.85 -5.61 16.79
CA LYS A 3 -1.06 -5.94 15.39
C LYS A 3 -2.52 -5.80 14.99
N LEU A 4 -3.40 -6.14 15.89
CA LEU A 4 -4.83 -5.97 15.59
C LEU A 4 -5.18 -4.51 15.45
N ILE A 5 -4.61 -3.67 16.29
CA ILE A 5 -4.87 -2.25 16.22
C ILE A 5 -4.37 -1.69 14.91
N ASN A 6 -3.17 -2.09 14.50
CA ASN A 6 -2.64 -1.65 13.22
C ASN A 6 -3.50 -2.08 12.06
N PHE A 7 -3.96 -3.32 12.12
CA PHE A 7 -4.81 -3.82 11.06
C PHE A 7 -6.10 -3.01 10.98
N PHE A 8 -6.66 -2.68 12.12
CA PHE A 8 -7.87 -1.89 12.19
C PHE A 8 -7.66 -0.50 11.60
N ASN A 9 -6.54 0.12 11.93
CA ASN A 9 -6.22 1.42 11.38
C ASN A 9 -6.06 1.38 9.88
N ILE A 10 -5.45 0.34 9.39
CA ILE A 10 -5.24 0.19 7.97
C ILE A 10 -6.56 0.02 7.25
N ILE A 11 -7.47 -0.74 7.83
CA ILE A 11 -8.77 -0.93 7.23
C ILE A 11 -9.53 0.39 7.18
N ASN A 12 -9.49 1.16 8.25
CA ASN A 12 -10.13 2.46 8.24
C ASN A 12 -9.55 3.36 7.17
N TYR A 13 -8.25 3.32 7.06
CA TYR A 13 -7.57 4.13 6.08
C TYR A 13 -7.97 3.74 4.66
N LEU A 14 -8.05 2.44 4.41
CA LEU A 14 -8.48 1.95 3.12
C LEU A 14 -9.89 2.36 2.81
N LEU A 15 -10.78 2.27 3.77
CA LEU A 15 -12.15 2.64 3.56
C LEU A 15 -12.28 4.11 3.20
N GLU A 16 -11.56 4.95 3.92
CA GLU A 16 -11.60 6.37 3.61
C GLU A 16 -11.01 6.66 2.25
N GLY A 17 -9.93 5.98 1.93
CA GLY A 17 -9.30 6.16 0.64
C GLY A 17 -10.21 5.76 -0.50
N ILE A 18 -10.91 4.68 -0.33
CA ILE A 18 -11.83 4.22 -1.36
C ILE A 18 -12.93 5.23 -1.58
N GLN A 19 -13.45 5.79 -0.51
CA GLN A 19 -14.51 6.76 -0.64
C GLN A 19 -14.06 8.01 -1.37
N ARG A 20 -12.81 8.36 -1.21
CA ARG A 20 -12.34 9.57 -1.81
C ARG A 20 -11.86 9.44 -3.21
N ARG A 21 -11.74 8.23 -3.68
CA ARG A 21 -11.14 8.03 -4.97
C ARG A 21 -12.08 7.38 -5.90
N PRO A 22 -12.98 8.13 -6.42
CA PRO A 22 -13.93 7.57 -7.35
C PRO A 22 -13.17 7.08 -8.55
N ALA A 23 -13.66 7.17 -9.61
CA ALA A 23 -13.30 6.55 -10.82
C ALA A 23 -11.89 6.78 -11.32
N VAL A 24 -11.18 7.65 -10.73
CA VAL A 24 -9.87 7.95 -11.24
C VAL A 24 -9.00 6.71 -11.36
N GLY A 25 -9.15 5.84 -10.40
CA GLY A 25 -8.33 4.66 -10.38
C GLY A 25 -8.51 3.78 -11.58
N GLY A 26 -9.59 3.92 -12.27
CA GLY A 26 -9.81 3.06 -13.41
C GLY A 26 -8.74 3.17 -14.44
N MET A 27 -8.10 4.32 -14.53
CA MET A 27 -7.06 4.50 -15.52
C MET A 27 -5.74 3.91 -15.11
N THR A 28 -5.40 4.09 -13.87
CA THR A 28 -4.07 3.78 -13.43
C THR A 28 -4.00 2.54 -12.58
N GLY A 29 -5.11 1.89 -12.40
CA GLY A 29 -5.13 0.68 -11.60
C GLY A 29 -4.81 0.93 -10.15
N MET A 30 -3.59 0.67 -9.77
CA MET A 30 -3.23 0.65 -8.37
C MET A 30 -2.80 1.99 -7.81
N VAL A 31 -2.49 2.94 -8.66
CA VAL A 31 -1.96 4.22 -8.19
C VAL A 31 -2.96 4.91 -7.29
N GLY A 32 -2.49 5.37 -6.13
CA GLY A 32 -3.33 6.04 -5.16
C GLY A 32 -3.97 5.13 -4.14
N GLN A 33 -3.87 3.84 -4.32
CA GLN A 33 -4.44 2.91 -3.36
C GLN A 33 -3.54 2.78 -2.15
N VAL A 34 -4.14 2.44 -1.03
CA VAL A 34 -3.42 2.26 0.22
C VAL A 34 -3.26 0.77 0.46
N GLY A 35 -2.08 0.39 0.91
CA GLY A 35 -1.82 -0.99 1.26
C GLY A 35 -1.00 -1.08 2.51
N VAL A 36 -0.51 -2.27 2.78
CA VAL A 36 0.30 -2.51 3.96
C VAL A 36 1.51 -3.36 3.57
N VAL A 37 2.65 -3.03 4.17
CA VAL A 37 3.87 -3.78 3.92
C VAL A 37 3.74 -5.15 4.57
N ARG A 38 3.96 -6.18 3.78
CA ARG A 38 3.95 -7.56 4.29
C ARG A 38 5.34 -8.10 4.47
N GLN A 39 6.24 -7.81 3.57
CA GLN A 39 7.66 -8.09 3.74
C GLN A 39 8.39 -6.78 3.69
N PRO A 40 9.33 -6.56 4.60
CA PRO A 40 9.97 -5.26 4.70
C PRO A 40 10.53 -4.79 3.37
N LEU A 41 10.39 -3.51 3.12
CA LEU A 41 10.90 -2.88 1.91
C LEU A 41 12.26 -2.26 2.21
N ALA A 42 13.31 -2.85 1.63
CA ALA A 42 14.67 -2.37 1.87
C ALA A 42 15.52 -2.55 0.62
N PRO A 43 15.26 -1.85 -0.45
CA PRO A 43 14.02 -1.15 -0.80
C PRO A 43 12.95 -2.06 -1.39
N HIS A 44 13.26 -3.31 -1.70
CA HIS A 44 12.34 -4.24 -2.35
C HIS A 44 11.67 -5.11 -1.31
N GLY A 45 10.42 -5.39 -1.52
CA GLY A 45 9.68 -6.29 -0.65
C GLY A 45 8.32 -6.54 -1.24
N MET A 46 7.37 -6.85 -0.37
CA MET A 46 6.00 -7.16 -0.78
C MET A 46 5.02 -6.31 0.00
N VAL A 47 3.99 -5.87 -0.69
CA VAL A 47 2.91 -5.14 -0.06
C VAL A 47 1.60 -5.83 -0.37
N LEU A 48 0.64 -5.67 0.52
CA LEU A 48 -0.71 -6.16 0.32
C LEU A 48 -1.56 -4.97 -0.06
N VAL A 49 -2.15 -5.00 -1.25
CA VAL A 49 -3.00 -3.93 -1.74
C VAL A 49 -4.25 -4.58 -2.30
N ASP A 50 -5.40 -4.15 -1.81
CA ASP A 50 -6.68 -4.64 -2.30
C ASP A 50 -6.75 -6.17 -2.26
N GLY A 51 -6.23 -6.75 -1.19
CA GLY A 51 -6.30 -8.20 -0.99
C GLY A 51 -5.28 -9.01 -1.76
N GLU A 52 -4.39 -8.38 -2.48
CA GLU A 52 -3.39 -9.08 -3.29
C GLU A 52 -1.99 -8.66 -2.90
N LEU A 53 -1.08 -9.61 -2.99
CA LEU A 53 0.33 -9.33 -2.72
C LEU A 53 1.01 -8.86 -3.99
N TRP A 54 1.78 -7.79 -3.86
CA TRP A 54 2.50 -7.19 -4.98
C TRP A 54 3.95 -7.00 -4.59
N LYS A 55 4.83 -7.19 -5.55
CA LYS A 55 6.19 -6.72 -5.37
C LYS A 55 6.18 -5.21 -5.33
N ALA A 56 7.00 -4.63 -4.47
CA ALA A 56 7.00 -3.19 -4.32
C ALA A 56 8.38 -2.67 -4.02
N GLU A 57 8.57 -1.41 -4.38
CA GLU A 57 9.77 -0.66 -4.02
C GLU A 57 9.35 0.57 -3.26
N SER A 58 10.15 0.92 -2.28
CA SER A 58 9.83 2.04 -1.42
C SER A 58 10.51 3.31 -1.90
N GLU A 59 9.73 4.38 -1.96
CA GLU A 59 10.27 5.70 -2.23
C GLU A 59 10.56 6.46 -0.95
N SER A 60 10.23 5.87 0.18
CA SER A 60 10.40 6.52 1.48
C SER A 60 11.53 5.92 2.29
N GLY A 61 12.39 5.12 1.66
CA GLY A 61 13.41 4.41 2.39
C GLY A 61 12.87 3.13 2.97
N PRO A 62 13.60 2.49 3.88
CA PRO A 62 13.17 1.21 4.42
C PRO A 62 11.86 1.33 5.18
N LEU A 63 10.99 0.38 4.95
CA LEU A 63 9.70 0.32 5.62
C LEU A 63 9.55 -1.07 6.22
N ALA A 64 9.06 -1.11 7.44
CA ALA A 64 8.89 -2.36 8.17
C ALA A 64 7.56 -3.00 7.82
N ALA A 65 7.49 -4.31 8.04
CA ALA A 65 6.23 -5.01 7.86
C ALA A 65 5.17 -4.39 8.75
N GLY A 66 3.98 -4.25 8.20
CA GLY A 66 2.87 -3.67 8.94
C GLY A 66 2.68 -2.18 8.74
N GLU A 67 3.59 -1.51 8.07
CA GLU A 67 3.43 -0.08 7.85
C GLU A 67 2.48 0.19 6.70
N PRO A 68 1.63 1.19 6.82
CA PRO A 68 0.74 1.56 5.72
C PRO A 68 1.49 2.34 4.67
N VAL A 69 1.14 2.10 3.42
CA VAL A 69 1.78 2.74 2.29
C VAL A 69 0.74 3.18 1.28
N VAL A 70 1.15 4.11 0.42
CA VAL A 70 0.32 4.55 -0.70
C VAL A 70 1.07 4.24 -1.98
N VAL A 71 0.37 3.69 -2.93
CA VAL A 71 0.96 3.39 -4.24
C VAL A 71 1.10 4.68 -5.03
N THR A 72 2.32 4.97 -5.44
CA THR A 72 2.59 6.18 -6.20
C THR A 72 2.75 5.93 -7.69
N ARG A 73 3.12 4.70 -8.04
CA ARG A 73 3.33 4.37 -9.44
C ARG A 73 3.23 2.86 -9.60
N GLN A 74 2.77 2.44 -10.75
CA GLN A 74 2.74 1.03 -11.10
C GLN A 74 3.57 0.84 -12.35
N ASP A 75 4.48 -0.10 -12.29
CA ASP A 75 5.35 -0.41 -13.42
C ASP A 75 5.24 -1.92 -13.65
N GLY A 76 4.31 -2.30 -14.53
CA GLY A 76 4.04 -3.71 -14.75
C GLY A 76 3.50 -4.36 -13.49
N PHE A 77 4.26 -5.30 -12.97
CA PHE A 77 3.86 -6.03 -11.77
C PHE A 77 4.54 -5.51 -10.50
N VAL A 78 5.22 -4.39 -10.60
CA VAL A 78 5.91 -3.79 -9.47
C VAL A 78 5.22 -2.49 -9.11
N LEU A 79 4.95 -2.31 -7.83
CA LEU A 79 4.36 -1.07 -7.34
C LEU A 79 5.44 -0.23 -6.66
N TRP A 80 5.37 1.06 -6.88
CA TRP A 80 6.19 2.00 -6.13
C TRP A 80 5.31 2.59 -5.06
N VAL A 81 5.81 2.62 -3.83
CA VAL A 81 5.01 3.04 -2.71
C VAL A 81 5.80 3.99 -1.84
N ARG A 82 5.07 4.80 -1.08
CA ARG A 82 5.67 5.64 -0.06
C ARG A 82 4.89 5.46 1.23
N ARG A 83 5.48 5.91 2.31
CA ARG A 83 4.80 5.84 3.60
C ARG A 83 3.52 6.66 3.52
N ALA A 84 2.47 6.08 4.01
CA ALA A 84 1.16 6.73 4.00
C ALA A 84 1.08 7.82 5.04
#